data_b6a07ca88f891968a7eab78806fc34fe
#
_entry.id   b6a07ca88f891968a7eab78806fc34fe
#
_cell.length_a   1.000
_cell.length_b   1.000
_cell.length_c   1.000
_cell.angle_alpha   90.00
_cell.angle_beta   90.00
_cell.angle_gamma   90.00
#
_symmetry.space_group_name_H-M   'P 1'
#
loop_
_entity.id
_entity.type
_entity.pdbx_description
1 polymer ?
#
loop_
_entity_poly.entity_id
_entity_poly.type
_entity_poly.pdbx_seq_one_letter_code
_entity_poly.pdbx_strand_id
1 'polypeptide(L)'
;MRLLVVTARYPTRDRPAAGRFVQERLADPGLDATVMAPARYDTPALRRYLSVAWRALTASGPFEGVEGHFVLPSGLIALLVARLRGLPLVVYAHGGDVRDMAHRNAILESLARRVVRGADAVVTNSAETARLVRELGAIAQVNPPGIDLGLFGPTPRPREHRVLYLGGDVPHKGVALAQQLADTLVGPGLREVAPSAIPELIAAHDVVLVPSTAEPYGLVAAEAIASGRWVVARAVGGLPDVVSEGVNGFLARTDEELADALRRIPDYDPFAVAGTAARFSVERHRTGMAAIWATVLEARRRRTNAQSGGIGPRS
;
A
#
# COMPACT_ATOMS: atom_id res chain seq x y z
N MET A 1 -15.82 -8.59 12.24
CA MET A 1 -14.76 -8.02 13.11
C MET A 1 -14.90 -6.51 13.13
N ARG A 2 -14.91 -5.88 14.32
CA ARG A 2 -15.03 -4.44 14.45
C ARG A 2 -13.71 -3.79 14.80
N LEU A 3 -13.18 -2.91 13.93
CA LEU A 3 -11.91 -2.24 14.09
C LEU A 3 -12.03 -0.72 14.21
N LEU A 4 -11.18 -0.15 15.08
CA LEU A 4 -10.88 1.28 15.04
C LEU A 4 -9.66 1.50 14.14
N VAL A 5 -9.85 2.19 13.02
CA VAL A 5 -8.81 2.41 12.02
C VAL A 5 -8.30 3.84 12.10
N VAL A 6 -6.99 4.01 12.28
CA VAL A 6 -6.33 5.32 12.33
C VAL A 6 -5.42 5.46 11.12
N THR A 7 -5.66 6.46 10.28
CA THR A 7 -4.88 6.67 9.06
C THR A 7 -4.53 8.13 8.81
N ALA A 8 -3.36 8.37 8.23
CA ALA A 8 -2.92 9.69 7.78
C ALA A 8 -3.50 10.09 6.42
N ARG A 9 -3.98 9.13 5.63
CA ARG A 9 -4.52 9.34 4.29
C ARG A 9 -5.81 8.54 4.10
N TYR A 10 -6.87 9.27 3.74
CA TYR A 10 -8.18 8.70 3.40
C TYR A 10 -8.88 9.65 2.42
N PRO A 11 -9.72 9.18 1.50
CA PRO A 11 -10.40 10.05 0.56
C PRO A 11 -11.23 11.13 1.24
N THR A 12 -11.11 12.36 0.76
CA THR A 12 -11.87 13.53 1.20
C THR A 12 -12.37 14.30 -0.02
N ARG A 13 -13.26 15.28 0.16
CA ARG A 13 -13.77 16.09 -0.96
C ARG A 13 -12.67 16.88 -1.65
N ASP A 14 -11.69 17.38 -0.89
CA ASP A 14 -10.55 18.14 -1.40
C ASP A 14 -9.43 17.25 -1.97
N ARG A 15 -9.40 15.97 -1.62
CA ARG A 15 -8.42 14.98 -2.12
C ARG A 15 -9.04 13.59 -2.31
N PRO A 16 -9.83 13.37 -3.35
CA PRO A 16 -10.57 12.10 -3.55
C PRO A 16 -9.68 10.89 -3.83
N ALA A 17 -8.45 11.10 -4.28
CA ALA A 17 -7.49 10.03 -4.54
C ALA A 17 -6.64 9.67 -3.30
N ALA A 18 -6.67 10.48 -2.22
CA ALA A 18 -5.81 10.26 -1.06
C ALA A 18 -6.20 8.99 -0.30
N GLY A 19 -5.31 8.00 -0.25
CA GLY A 19 -5.52 6.79 0.55
C GLY A 19 -6.65 5.87 0.03
N ARG A 20 -6.95 5.87 -1.28
CA ARG A 20 -7.93 4.94 -1.88
C ARG A 20 -7.64 3.49 -1.54
N PHE A 21 -6.38 3.09 -1.54
CA PHE A 21 -5.98 1.73 -1.16
C PHE A 21 -6.35 1.37 0.30
N VAL A 22 -6.42 2.37 1.22
CA VAL A 22 -6.95 2.15 2.57
C VAL A 22 -8.46 1.96 2.51
N GLN A 23 -9.17 2.78 1.75
CA GLN A 23 -10.61 2.65 1.57
C GLN A 23 -10.99 1.30 0.96
N GLU A 24 -10.28 0.86 -0.06
CA GLU A 24 -10.47 -0.43 -0.73
C GLU A 24 -10.20 -1.61 0.22
N ARG A 25 -9.16 -1.51 1.06
CA ARG A 25 -8.91 -2.47 2.13
C ARG A 25 -10.10 -2.58 3.09
N LEU A 26 -10.67 -1.44 3.47
CA LEU A 26 -11.76 -1.37 4.45
C LEU A 26 -13.16 -1.66 3.85
N ALA A 27 -13.28 -1.77 2.54
CA ALA A 27 -14.49 -2.20 1.84
C ALA A 27 -14.75 -3.73 1.91
N ASP A 28 -14.07 -4.44 2.81
CA ASP A 28 -14.28 -5.85 3.09
C ASP A 28 -15.63 -6.05 3.81
N PRO A 29 -16.58 -6.84 3.26
CA PRO A 29 -17.88 -7.08 3.90
C PRO A 29 -17.80 -7.71 5.30
N GLY A 30 -16.72 -8.43 5.61
CA GLY A 30 -16.47 -9.03 6.92
C GLY A 30 -15.93 -8.06 7.97
N LEU A 31 -15.72 -6.79 7.61
CA LEU A 31 -15.08 -5.77 8.44
C LEU A 31 -16.04 -4.62 8.73
N ASP A 32 -16.27 -4.35 10.02
CA ASP A 32 -16.95 -3.13 10.51
C ASP A 32 -15.85 -2.14 10.97
N ALA A 33 -15.51 -1.17 10.13
CA ALA A 33 -14.40 -0.24 10.36
C ALA A 33 -14.88 1.16 10.73
N THR A 34 -14.50 1.64 11.92
CA THR A 34 -14.65 3.04 12.30
C THR A 34 -13.36 3.80 11.97
N VAL A 35 -13.39 4.67 10.96
CA VAL A 35 -12.20 5.32 10.41
C VAL A 35 -11.95 6.68 11.03
N MET A 36 -10.76 6.86 11.59
CA MET A 36 -10.21 8.11 12.12
C MET A 36 -9.12 8.63 11.17
N ALA A 37 -9.52 9.53 10.29
CA ALA A 37 -8.68 10.13 9.28
C ALA A 37 -8.81 11.67 9.28
N PRO A 38 -7.88 12.40 8.65
CA PRO A 38 -8.05 13.84 8.43
C PRO A 38 -9.35 14.13 7.68
N ALA A 39 -10.12 15.09 8.19
CA ALA A 39 -11.34 15.55 7.50
C ALA A 39 -11.02 16.43 6.30
N ARG A 40 -9.88 17.14 6.33
CA ARG A 40 -9.36 18.03 5.29
C ARG A 40 -7.83 18.03 5.30
N TYR A 41 -7.21 18.22 4.14
CA TYR A 41 -5.75 18.26 4.00
C TYR A 41 -5.16 19.68 3.96
N ASP A 42 -5.98 20.69 3.75
CA ASP A 42 -5.59 22.12 3.75
C ASP A 42 -5.35 22.70 5.16
N THR A 43 -5.77 21.98 6.22
CA THR A 43 -5.49 22.36 7.61
C THR A 43 -4.04 22.10 8.01
N PRO A 44 -3.43 22.98 8.89
CA PRO A 44 -2.09 22.76 9.42
C PRO A 44 -1.92 21.35 10.03
N ALA A 45 -0.78 20.71 9.76
CA ALA A 45 -0.52 19.33 10.12
C ALA A 45 -0.77 19.02 11.62
N LEU A 46 -0.31 19.91 12.51
CA LEU A 46 -0.50 19.72 13.95
C LEU A 46 -1.99 19.66 14.35
N ARG A 47 -2.79 20.62 13.90
CA ARG A 47 -4.24 20.66 14.18
C ARG A 47 -4.94 19.42 13.60
N ARG A 48 -4.55 19.02 12.40
CA ARG A 48 -5.07 17.87 11.69
C ARG A 48 -4.86 16.58 12.49
N TYR A 49 -3.66 16.32 12.96
CA TYR A 49 -3.36 15.10 13.70
C TYR A 49 -3.83 15.13 15.16
N LEU A 50 -3.89 16.30 15.80
CA LEU A 50 -4.53 16.45 17.10
C LEU A 50 -6.04 16.14 17.02
N SER A 51 -6.72 16.58 15.95
CA SER A 51 -8.12 16.23 15.72
C SER A 51 -8.33 14.72 15.50
N VAL A 52 -7.45 14.07 14.73
CA VAL A 52 -7.49 12.61 14.54
C VAL A 52 -7.26 11.89 15.87
N ALA A 53 -6.27 12.30 16.65
CA ALA A 53 -5.96 11.72 17.95
C ALA A 53 -7.13 11.86 18.93
N TRP A 54 -7.70 13.05 19.05
CA TRP A 54 -8.86 13.31 19.91
C TRP A 54 -10.06 12.41 19.53
N ARG A 55 -10.42 12.38 18.27
CA ARG A 55 -11.53 11.54 17.77
C ARG A 55 -11.27 10.05 17.99
N ALA A 56 -10.03 9.59 17.79
CA ALA A 56 -9.66 8.20 18.02
C ALA A 56 -9.69 7.82 19.51
N LEU A 57 -9.29 8.73 20.40
CA LEU A 57 -9.31 8.52 21.85
C LEU A 57 -10.75 8.53 22.40
N THR A 58 -11.62 9.37 21.85
CA THR A 58 -13.02 9.53 22.31
C THR A 58 -14.00 8.64 21.53
N ALA A 59 -13.55 7.90 20.51
CA ALA A 59 -14.42 7.00 19.75
C ALA A 59 -15.10 5.99 20.66
N SER A 60 -16.42 5.87 20.56
CA SER A 60 -17.20 4.87 21.29
C SER A 60 -17.46 3.64 20.45
N GLY A 61 -17.48 2.46 21.08
CA GLY A 61 -17.81 1.20 20.41
C GLY A 61 -17.05 0.01 20.97
N PRO A 62 -17.57 -1.19 20.80
CA PRO A 62 -16.94 -2.44 21.23
C PRO A 62 -15.91 -2.88 20.16
N PHE A 63 -14.80 -2.16 20.04
CA PHE A 63 -13.72 -2.50 19.11
C PHE A 63 -12.97 -3.75 19.56
N GLU A 64 -12.68 -4.65 18.63
CA GLU A 64 -11.89 -5.85 18.84
C GLU A 64 -10.39 -5.60 18.64
N GLY A 65 -10.03 -4.52 17.91
CA GLY A 65 -8.67 -4.14 17.66
C GLY A 65 -8.51 -2.72 17.07
N VAL A 66 -7.27 -2.28 17.00
CA VAL A 66 -6.86 -1.02 16.37
C VAL A 66 -5.99 -1.33 15.15
N GLU A 67 -6.33 -0.76 13.99
CA GLU A 67 -5.51 -0.85 12.77
C GLU A 67 -4.93 0.52 12.46
N GLY A 68 -3.59 0.65 12.45
CA GLY A 68 -2.89 1.89 12.13
C GLY A 68 -2.32 1.83 10.71
N HIS A 69 -2.75 2.70 9.81
CA HIS A 69 -2.12 2.84 8.50
C HIS A 69 -1.09 3.97 8.52
N PHE A 70 0.12 3.67 8.03
CA PHE A 70 1.36 4.43 8.16
C PHE A 70 1.95 4.40 9.58
N VAL A 71 3.25 4.12 9.67
CA VAL A 71 3.97 4.04 10.96
C VAL A 71 3.91 5.39 11.68
N LEU A 72 4.13 6.48 10.97
CA LEU A 72 4.03 7.86 11.49
C LEU A 72 3.18 8.74 10.55
N PRO A 73 2.40 9.67 11.11
CA PRO A 73 2.09 9.89 12.52
C PRO A 73 0.94 9.01 13.05
N SER A 74 0.12 8.41 12.16
CA SER A 74 -1.12 7.70 12.54
C SER A 74 -0.86 6.43 13.33
N GLY A 75 0.21 5.69 13.06
CA GLY A 75 0.60 4.52 13.84
C GLY A 75 0.95 4.85 15.29
N LEU A 76 1.54 6.03 15.53
CA LEU A 76 1.78 6.50 16.89
C LEU A 76 0.48 6.79 17.64
N ILE A 77 -0.50 7.41 16.99
CA ILE A 77 -1.85 7.63 17.53
C ILE A 77 -2.53 6.28 17.80
N ALA A 78 -2.47 5.36 16.84
CA ALA A 78 -3.03 4.01 16.96
C ALA A 78 -2.42 3.25 18.15
N LEU A 79 -1.11 3.32 18.33
CA LEU A 79 -0.40 2.71 19.46
C LEU A 79 -0.88 3.27 20.80
N LEU A 80 -1.02 4.59 20.91
CA LEU A 80 -1.52 5.24 22.12
C LEU A 80 -2.96 4.76 22.43
N VAL A 81 -3.85 4.78 21.44
CA VAL A 81 -5.24 4.34 21.60
C VAL A 81 -5.31 2.86 21.97
N ALA A 82 -4.55 2.01 21.30
CA ALA A 82 -4.52 0.57 21.56
C ALA A 82 -4.09 0.28 23.00
N ARG A 83 -3.06 0.97 23.49
CA ARG A 83 -2.57 0.82 24.88
C ARG A 83 -3.57 1.30 25.92
N LEU A 84 -4.15 2.49 25.73
CA LEU A 84 -5.11 3.06 26.68
C LEU A 84 -6.41 2.23 26.78
N ARG A 85 -6.81 1.59 25.66
CA ARG A 85 -8.01 0.74 25.61
C ARG A 85 -7.72 -0.73 25.88
N GLY A 86 -6.46 -1.10 26.03
CA GLY A 86 -6.08 -2.49 26.17
C GLY A 86 -6.44 -3.33 24.92
N LEU A 87 -6.42 -2.78 23.71
CA LEU A 87 -6.74 -3.47 22.45
C LEU A 87 -5.49 -3.92 21.70
N PRO A 88 -5.55 -4.99 20.91
CA PRO A 88 -4.47 -5.37 20.03
C PRO A 88 -4.28 -4.35 18.89
N LEU A 89 -3.05 -4.20 18.42
CA LEU A 89 -2.64 -3.27 17.39
C LEU A 89 -2.01 -3.99 16.20
N VAL A 90 -2.56 -3.77 15.01
CA VAL A 90 -1.89 -4.08 13.73
C VAL A 90 -1.49 -2.77 13.06
N VAL A 91 -0.23 -2.66 12.62
CA VAL A 91 0.27 -1.49 11.90
C VAL A 91 0.61 -1.87 10.47
N TYR A 92 0.04 -1.14 9.50
CA TYR A 92 0.35 -1.31 8.09
C TYR A 92 1.31 -0.19 7.63
N ALA A 93 2.56 -0.56 7.32
CA ALA A 93 3.58 0.32 6.79
C ALA A 93 3.50 0.36 5.25
N HIS A 94 3.44 1.57 4.68
CA HIS A 94 3.21 1.79 3.25
C HIS A 94 4.47 2.16 2.46
N GLY A 95 5.64 2.14 3.09
CA GLY A 95 6.96 2.34 2.48
C GLY A 95 7.48 3.77 2.67
N GLY A 96 6.85 4.79 2.12
CA GLY A 96 7.32 6.18 2.28
C GLY A 96 7.34 6.67 3.73
N ASP A 97 6.44 6.19 4.56
CA ASP A 97 6.40 6.47 6.00
C ASP A 97 7.58 5.84 6.77
N VAL A 98 8.12 4.74 6.26
CA VAL A 98 9.31 4.11 6.84
C VAL A 98 10.57 4.67 6.20
N ARG A 99 10.66 4.70 4.86
CA ARG A 99 11.86 5.12 4.14
C ARG A 99 12.17 6.60 4.37
N ASP A 100 11.18 7.48 4.20
CA ASP A 100 11.43 8.92 4.12
C ASP A 100 11.15 9.62 5.46
N MET A 101 10.10 9.22 6.17
CA MET A 101 9.68 9.89 7.40
C MET A 101 10.41 9.34 8.64
N ALA A 102 10.50 8.02 8.78
CA ALA A 102 11.13 7.43 9.95
C ALA A 102 12.62 7.78 10.06
N HIS A 103 13.32 7.83 8.93
CA HIS A 103 14.77 8.12 8.91
C HIS A 103 15.12 9.60 8.77
N ARG A 104 14.14 10.51 8.81
CA ARG A 104 14.38 11.95 8.66
C ARG A 104 15.19 12.55 9.79
N ASN A 105 15.05 12.06 11.01
CA ASN A 105 15.86 12.43 12.18
C ASN A 105 15.71 11.38 13.30
N ALA A 106 16.62 11.41 14.29
CA ALA A 106 16.67 10.44 15.37
C ALA A 106 15.39 10.38 16.23
N ILE A 107 14.67 11.49 16.39
CA ILE A 107 13.41 11.53 17.14
C ILE A 107 12.33 10.74 16.41
N LEU A 108 12.14 10.99 15.11
CA LEU A 108 11.15 10.28 14.29
C LEU A 108 11.52 8.80 14.18
N GLU A 109 12.80 8.49 14.05
CA GLU A 109 13.26 7.10 14.06
C GLU A 109 12.93 6.39 15.37
N SER A 110 13.21 7.03 16.52
CA SER A 110 12.87 6.50 17.84
C SER A 110 11.37 6.27 18.00
N LEU A 111 10.54 7.20 17.52
CA LEU A 111 9.09 7.06 17.53
C LEU A 111 8.62 5.92 16.61
N ALA A 112 9.18 5.81 15.41
CA ALA A 112 8.87 4.72 14.49
C ALA A 112 9.24 3.35 15.07
N ARG A 113 10.43 3.23 15.67
CA ARG A 113 10.86 2.02 16.42
C ARG A 113 9.86 1.66 17.54
N ARG A 114 9.39 2.67 18.29
CA ARG A 114 8.39 2.46 19.35
C ARG A 114 7.08 1.94 18.80
N VAL A 115 6.63 2.45 17.65
CA VAL A 115 5.39 2.01 16.99
C VAL A 115 5.51 0.57 16.51
N VAL A 116 6.53 0.25 15.69
CA VAL A 116 6.66 -1.08 15.10
C VAL A 116 6.93 -2.18 16.13
N ARG A 117 7.69 -1.88 17.20
CA ARG A 117 7.93 -2.81 18.30
C ARG A 117 6.76 -2.93 19.26
N GLY A 118 5.90 -1.93 19.31
CA GLY A 118 4.73 -1.91 20.19
C GLY A 118 3.47 -2.48 19.56
N ALA A 119 3.49 -2.80 18.26
CA ALA A 119 2.40 -3.45 17.54
C ALA A 119 2.41 -4.97 17.79
N ASP A 120 1.22 -5.59 17.83
CA ASP A 120 1.08 -7.05 17.90
C ASP A 120 1.41 -7.71 16.56
N ALA A 121 1.20 -6.99 15.44
CA ALA A 121 1.69 -7.37 14.11
C ALA A 121 2.01 -6.11 13.28
N VAL A 122 3.03 -6.22 12.42
CA VAL A 122 3.34 -5.20 11.40
C VAL A 122 3.15 -5.83 10.02
N VAL A 123 2.44 -5.13 9.16
CA VAL A 123 2.16 -5.52 7.77
C VAL A 123 2.84 -4.53 6.84
N THR A 124 3.31 -5.00 5.69
CA THR A 124 3.97 -4.17 4.67
C THR A 124 3.47 -4.52 3.28
N ASN A 125 3.65 -3.59 2.37
CA ASN A 125 3.25 -3.74 0.97
C ASN A 125 4.30 -4.41 0.08
N SER A 126 5.57 -4.55 0.54
CA SER A 126 6.66 -5.10 -0.25
C SER A 126 7.77 -5.69 0.62
N ALA A 127 8.62 -6.52 0.02
CA ALA A 127 9.80 -7.09 0.66
C ALA A 127 10.80 -5.99 1.09
N GLU A 128 10.96 -4.93 0.26
CA GLU A 128 11.80 -3.79 0.64
C GLU A 128 11.27 -3.08 1.88
N THR A 129 9.97 -2.80 1.94
CA THR A 129 9.36 -2.16 3.13
C THR A 129 9.52 -3.05 4.36
N ALA A 130 9.41 -4.38 4.21
CA ALA A 130 9.64 -5.33 5.30
C ALA A 130 11.10 -5.30 5.79
N ARG A 131 12.07 -5.14 4.89
CA ARG A 131 13.48 -4.95 5.24
C ARG A 131 13.68 -3.67 6.06
N LEU A 132 13.10 -2.54 5.63
CA LEU A 132 13.16 -1.27 6.36
C LEU A 132 12.52 -1.37 7.76
N VAL A 133 11.40 -2.06 7.90
CA VAL A 133 10.76 -2.33 9.21
C VAL A 133 11.68 -3.18 10.09
N ARG A 134 12.43 -4.14 9.52
CA ARG A 134 13.40 -4.94 10.28
C ARG A 134 14.54 -4.08 10.83
N GLU A 135 15.00 -3.07 10.11
CA GLU A 135 16.00 -2.09 10.58
C GLU A 135 15.47 -1.25 11.76
N LEU A 136 14.16 -1.02 11.82
CA LEU A 136 13.50 -0.43 12.98
C LEU A 136 13.30 -1.42 14.15
N GLY A 137 13.62 -2.70 13.96
CA GLY A 137 13.64 -3.73 14.99
C GLY A 137 12.32 -4.47 15.20
N ALA A 138 11.53 -4.66 14.15
CA ALA A 138 10.34 -5.51 14.11
C ALA A 138 10.36 -6.43 12.89
N ILE A 139 9.64 -7.55 12.97
CA ILE A 139 9.40 -8.44 11.82
C ILE A 139 8.03 -8.06 11.23
N ALA A 140 7.98 -7.88 9.93
CA ALA A 140 6.75 -7.57 9.22
C ALA A 140 6.31 -8.74 8.33
N GLN A 141 5.00 -8.86 8.16
CA GLN A 141 4.37 -9.75 7.19
C GLN A 141 4.10 -8.96 5.91
N VAL A 142 4.52 -9.50 4.76
CA VAL A 142 4.26 -8.87 3.47
C VAL A 142 2.87 -9.27 3.01
N ASN A 143 1.98 -8.30 2.89
CA ASN A 143 0.62 -8.47 2.36
C ASN A 143 0.29 -7.25 1.49
N PRO A 144 0.65 -7.25 0.21
CA PRO A 144 0.49 -6.10 -0.68
C PRO A 144 -0.97 -5.66 -0.81
N PRO A 145 -1.25 -4.39 -1.14
CA PRO A 145 -2.61 -3.94 -1.46
C PRO A 145 -3.15 -4.71 -2.67
N GLY A 146 -4.43 -5.05 -2.62
CA GLY A 146 -5.09 -5.81 -3.67
C GLY A 146 -5.48 -4.93 -4.86
N ILE A 147 -5.61 -5.56 -6.02
CA ILE A 147 -6.13 -4.98 -7.26
C ILE A 147 -7.46 -5.65 -7.60
N ASP A 148 -8.41 -4.86 -8.03
CA ASP A 148 -9.69 -5.36 -8.55
C ASP A 148 -9.46 -5.96 -9.96
N LEU A 149 -9.30 -7.28 -10.02
CA LEU A 149 -9.09 -8.01 -11.27
C LEU A 149 -10.33 -8.01 -12.20
N GLY A 150 -11.51 -7.66 -11.69
CA GLY A 150 -12.70 -7.45 -12.50
C GLY A 150 -12.67 -6.11 -13.22
N LEU A 151 -12.08 -5.08 -12.59
CA LEU A 151 -11.90 -3.76 -13.18
C LEU A 151 -10.70 -3.72 -14.15
N PHE A 152 -9.58 -4.37 -13.78
CA PHE A 152 -8.35 -4.46 -14.57
C PHE A 152 -8.21 -5.86 -15.23
N GLY A 153 -9.26 -6.31 -15.92
CA GLY A 153 -9.22 -7.58 -16.61
C GLY A 153 -8.44 -7.54 -17.93
N PRO A 154 -7.93 -8.68 -18.40
CA PRO A 154 -7.15 -8.74 -19.64
C PRO A 154 -8.00 -8.38 -20.86
N THR A 155 -7.38 -7.63 -21.76
CA THR A 155 -7.92 -7.29 -23.08
C THR A 155 -6.93 -7.70 -24.17
N PRO A 156 -7.36 -7.92 -25.43
CA PRO A 156 -6.45 -8.20 -26.52
C PRO A 156 -5.35 -7.13 -26.65
N ARG A 157 -4.17 -7.55 -27.06
CA ARG A 157 -3.04 -6.65 -27.29
C ARG A 157 -3.39 -5.61 -28.37
N PRO A 158 -3.13 -4.30 -28.15
CA PRO A 158 -3.29 -3.29 -29.19
C PRO A 158 -2.38 -3.59 -30.40
N ARG A 159 -2.82 -3.21 -31.59
CA ARG A 159 -2.01 -3.38 -32.82
C ARG A 159 -0.81 -2.43 -32.85
N GLU A 160 -0.97 -1.24 -32.27
CA GLU A 160 0.06 -0.20 -32.23
C GLU A 160 0.91 -0.39 -30.97
N HIS A 161 2.22 -0.33 -31.16
CA HIS A 161 3.15 -0.26 -30.04
C HIS A 161 3.12 1.15 -29.45
N ARG A 162 2.47 1.31 -28.29
CA ARG A 162 2.32 2.58 -27.59
C ARG A 162 2.68 2.41 -26.11
N VAL A 163 3.48 3.34 -25.62
CA VAL A 163 3.97 3.36 -24.24
C VAL A 163 3.15 4.35 -23.41
N LEU A 164 2.60 3.88 -22.29
CA LEU A 164 1.85 4.67 -21.33
C LEU A 164 2.67 4.93 -20.07
N TYR A 165 2.65 6.17 -19.59
CA TYR A 165 3.10 6.57 -18.26
C TYR A 165 1.91 7.04 -17.41
N LEU A 166 1.76 6.45 -16.22
CA LEU A 166 0.75 6.79 -15.21
C LEU A 166 1.42 7.15 -13.88
N GLY A 167 1.92 8.40 -13.74
CA GLY A 167 2.70 8.76 -12.54
C GLY A 167 2.50 10.18 -12.04
N GLY A 168 1.95 11.06 -12.86
CA GLY A 168 1.86 12.49 -12.58
C GLY A 168 3.21 13.21 -12.71
N ASP A 169 3.16 14.55 -12.58
CA ASP A 169 4.35 15.40 -12.62
C ASP A 169 5.05 15.42 -11.26
N VAL A 170 5.69 14.28 -10.95
CA VAL A 170 6.38 14.08 -9.67
C VAL A 170 7.80 13.55 -9.95
N PRO A 171 8.87 14.25 -9.50
CA PRO A 171 10.25 13.90 -9.86
C PRO A 171 10.63 12.44 -9.55
N HIS A 172 10.31 11.93 -8.36
CA HIS A 172 10.64 10.54 -8.00
C HIS A 172 9.84 9.49 -8.77
N LYS A 173 8.81 9.88 -9.53
CA LYS A 173 8.10 8.99 -10.45
C LYS A 173 8.79 8.90 -11.82
N GLY A 174 9.88 9.65 -12.04
CA GLY A 174 10.66 9.60 -13.26
C GLY A 174 10.00 10.28 -14.46
N VAL A 175 9.19 11.32 -14.21
CA VAL A 175 8.45 12.04 -15.26
C VAL A 175 9.35 12.59 -16.37
N ALA A 176 10.55 13.09 -16.03
CA ALA A 176 11.48 13.62 -17.02
C ALA A 176 11.93 12.57 -18.06
N LEU A 177 12.15 11.33 -17.61
CA LEU A 177 12.45 10.22 -18.51
C LEU A 177 11.19 9.75 -19.27
N ALA A 178 10.04 9.72 -18.58
CA ALA A 178 8.78 9.37 -19.24
C ALA A 178 8.41 10.32 -20.38
N GLN A 179 8.70 11.61 -20.27
CA GLN A 179 8.52 12.60 -21.33
C GLN A 179 9.33 12.31 -22.60
N GLN A 180 10.42 11.57 -22.48
CA GLN A 180 11.28 11.18 -23.61
C GLN A 180 10.89 9.83 -24.21
N LEU A 181 10.28 8.94 -23.42
CA LEU A 181 10.11 7.54 -23.77
C LEU A 181 8.65 7.10 -23.91
N ALA A 182 7.69 7.85 -23.38
CA ALA A 182 6.28 7.48 -23.40
C ALA A 182 5.48 8.30 -24.44
N ASP A 183 4.54 7.64 -25.11
CA ASP A 183 3.61 8.29 -26.08
C ASP A 183 2.48 9.03 -25.37
N THR A 184 2.09 8.53 -24.20
CA THR A 184 1.00 9.09 -23.40
C THR A 184 1.43 9.25 -21.95
N LEU A 185 1.28 10.47 -21.42
CA LEU A 185 1.59 10.79 -20.03
C LEU A 185 0.32 11.26 -19.31
N VAL A 186 0.01 10.61 -18.19
CA VAL A 186 -1.22 10.87 -17.43
C VAL A 186 -0.94 10.95 -15.93
N GLY A 187 -1.67 11.81 -15.27
CA GLY A 187 -1.69 11.96 -13.82
C GLY A 187 -1.70 13.42 -13.36
N PRO A 188 -1.68 13.67 -12.04
CA PRO A 188 -1.67 15.02 -11.47
C PRO A 188 -0.52 15.86 -12.02
N GLY A 189 -0.84 17.09 -12.46
CA GLY A 189 0.13 18.01 -13.10
C GLY A 189 0.46 17.71 -14.56
N LEU A 190 -0.11 16.64 -15.13
CA LEU A 190 -0.08 16.27 -16.55
C LEU A 190 -1.52 16.23 -17.10
N ARG A 191 -1.77 15.41 -18.10
CA ARG A 191 -3.15 15.12 -18.54
C ARG A 191 -3.88 14.37 -17.43
N GLU A 192 -4.86 15.00 -16.80
CA GLU A 192 -5.72 14.36 -15.81
C GLU A 192 -6.86 13.59 -16.48
N VAL A 193 -7.15 12.41 -15.98
CA VAL A 193 -8.26 11.56 -16.40
C VAL A 193 -9.06 11.11 -15.19
N ALA A 194 -10.34 10.82 -15.40
CA ALA A 194 -11.14 10.23 -14.34
C ALA A 194 -10.57 8.85 -13.95
N PRO A 195 -10.58 8.48 -12.66
CA PRO A 195 -10.11 7.15 -12.24
C PRO A 195 -10.81 5.99 -12.94
N SER A 196 -12.08 6.15 -13.31
CA SER A 196 -12.84 5.17 -14.07
C SER A 196 -12.36 4.96 -15.52
N ALA A 197 -11.59 5.90 -16.07
CA ALA A 197 -11.03 5.80 -17.43
C ALA A 197 -9.64 5.12 -17.44
N ILE A 198 -9.03 4.87 -16.28
CA ILE A 198 -7.69 4.26 -16.21
C ILE A 198 -7.64 2.85 -16.81
N PRO A 199 -8.60 1.95 -16.57
CA PRO A 199 -8.58 0.61 -17.19
C PRO A 199 -8.60 0.66 -18.72
N GLU A 200 -9.47 1.48 -19.32
CA GLU A 200 -9.54 1.67 -20.76
C GLU A 200 -8.25 2.28 -21.32
N LEU A 201 -7.68 3.23 -20.58
CA LEU A 201 -6.41 3.85 -20.95
C LEU A 201 -5.27 2.83 -20.97
N ILE A 202 -5.16 1.99 -19.95
CA ILE A 202 -4.19 0.89 -19.92
C ILE A 202 -4.44 -0.08 -21.07
N ALA A 203 -5.70 -0.46 -21.30
CA ALA A 203 -6.08 -1.38 -22.39
C ALA A 203 -5.70 -0.85 -23.80
N ALA A 204 -5.70 0.46 -24.00
CA ALA A 204 -5.36 1.11 -25.27
C ALA A 204 -3.85 1.20 -25.55
N HIS A 205 -2.98 0.80 -24.61
CA HIS A 205 -1.53 0.85 -24.76
C HIS A 205 -0.92 -0.55 -24.69
N ASP A 206 0.21 -0.75 -25.36
CA ASP A 206 0.91 -2.04 -25.39
C ASP A 206 1.80 -2.22 -24.17
N VAL A 207 2.44 -1.15 -23.72
CA VAL A 207 3.43 -1.16 -22.65
C VAL A 207 3.11 -0.08 -21.61
N VAL A 208 3.32 -0.39 -20.34
CA VAL A 208 3.29 0.59 -19.26
C VAL A 208 4.71 0.80 -18.73
N LEU A 209 5.18 2.05 -18.79
CA LEU A 209 6.50 2.46 -18.31
C LEU A 209 6.39 2.97 -16.86
N VAL A 210 7.20 2.40 -15.96
CA VAL A 210 7.29 2.78 -14.55
C VAL A 210 8.74 3.15 -14.19
N PRO A 211 9.22 4.35 -14.57
CA PRO A 211 10.62 4.76 -14.42
C PRO A 211 10.91 5.35 -13.03
N SER A 212 10.06 5.06 -12.05
CA SER A 212 10.15 5.58 -10.69
C SER A 212 11.52 5.30 -10.06
N THR A 213 12.14 6.32 -9.46
CA THR A 213 13.36 6.15 -8.64
C THR A 213 13.05 5.72 -7.21
N ALA A 214 11.79 5.78 -6.83
CA ALA A 214 11.27 5.31 -5.55
C ALA A 214 9.81 4.87 -5.71
N GLU A 215 9.54 3.60 -5.48
CA GLU A 215 8.21 3.00 -5.62
C GLU A 215 7.94 1.99 -4.48
N PRO A 216 7.11 2.33 -3.50
CA PRO A 216 6.89 1.45 -2.35
C PRO A 216 6.30 0.09 -2.70
N TYR A 217 5.44 0.01 -3.72
CA TYR A 217 4.85 -1.23 -4.20
C TYR A 217 4.82 -1.32 -5.74
N GLY A 218 4.10 -0.42 -6.40
CA GLY A 218 3.92 -0.44 -7.85
C GLY A 218 2.51 -0.82 -8.28
N LEU A 219 1.48 -0.16 -7.70
CA LEU A 219 0.07 -0.39 -8.06
C LEU A 219 -0.15 -0.30 -9.57
N VAL A 220 0.40 0.75 -10.22
CA VAL A 220 0.28 0.93 -11.66
C VAL A 220 0.86 -0.25 -12.46
N ALA A 221 1.99 -0.80 -12.02
CA ALA A 221 2.58 -1.98 -12.65
C ALA A 221 1.67 -3.21 -12.49
N ALA A 222 1.11 -3.40 -11.31
CA ALA A 222 0.22 -4.52 -11.04
C ALA A 222 -1.12 -4.38 -11.79
N GLU A 223 -1.69 -3.18 -11.90
CA GLU A 223 -2.88 -2.85 -12.72
C GLU A 223 -2.62 -3.12 -14.21
N ALA A 224 -1.46 -2.72 -14.71
CA ALA A 224 -1.05 -2.98 -16.09
C ALA A 224 -0.94 -4.49 -16.37
N ILE A 225 -0.26 -5.24 -15.50
CA ILE A 225 -0.13 -6.69 -15.63
C ILE A 225 -1.51 -7.36 -15.59
N ALA A 226 -2.39 -6.95 -14.67
CA ALA A 226 -3.75 -7.47 -14.59
C ALA A 226 -4.56 -7.20 -15.86
N SER A 227 -4.32 -6.07 -16.52
CA SER A 227 -4.92 -5.73 -17.83
C SER A 227 -4.24 -6.43 -19.01
N GLY A 228 -3.25 -7.30 -18.76
CA GLY A 228 -2.52 -8.02 -19.79
C GLY A 228 -1.51 -7.15 -20.54
N ARG A 229 -0.93 -6.13 -19.88
CA ARG A 229 0.05 -5.23 -20.51
C ARG A 229 1.45 -5.50 -20.02
N TRP A 230 2.40 -5.43 -20.93
CA TRP A 230 3.81 -5.57 -20.60
C TRP A 230 4.28 -4.37 -19.79
N VAL A 231 5.07 -4.61 -18.75
CA VAL A 231 5.58 -3.55 -17.89
C VAL A 231 7.09 -3.39 -18.11
N VAL A 232 7.55 -2.16 -18.31
CA VAL A 232 8.97 -1.81 -18.23
C VAL A 232 9.15 -0.93 -17.02
N ALA A 233 9.89 -1.40 -16.03
CA ALA A 233 9.99 -0.75 -14.74
C ALA A 233 11.44 -0.64 -14.24
N ARG A 234 11.70 0.39 -13.42
CA ARG A 234 12.96 0.45 -12.68
C ARG A 234 12.96 -0.59 -11.56
N ALA A 235 14.10 -1.27 -11.38
CA ALA A 235 14.29 -2.29 -10.33
C ALA A 235 14.45 -1.64 -8.94
N VAL A 236 13.42 -0.96 -8.44
CA VAL A 236 13.43 -0.26 -7.15
C VAL A 236 12.20 -0.58 -6.32
N GLY A 237 12.34 -0.52 -5.03
CA GLY A 237 11.22 -0.63 -4.09
C GLY A 237 10.50 -1.97 -4.19
N GLY A 238 9.18 -1.91 -4.32
CA GLY A 238 8.32 -3.07 -4.49
C GLY A 238 8.16 -3.54 -5.95
N LEU A 239 8.73 -2.83 -6.94
CA LEU A 239 8.59 -3.23 -8.34
C LEU A 239 9.16 -4.62 -8.65
N PRO A 240 10.29 -5.07 -8.05
CA PRO A 240 10.75 -6.45 -8.20
C PRO A 240 9.81 -7.52 -7.60
N ASP A 241 8.92 -7.14 -6.68
CA ASP A 241 7.89 -8.06 -6.14
C ASP A 241 6.71 -8.18 -7.11
N VAL A 242 6.53 -7.21 -8.02
CA VAL A 242 5.41 -7.13 -8.96
C VAL A 242 5.78 -7.64 -10.35
N VAL A 243 6.92 -7.17 -10.89
CA VAL A 243 7.38 -7.52 -12.24
C VAL A 243 8.25 -8.78 -12.17
N SER A 244 7.86 -9.78 -12.96
CA SER A 244 8.64 -11.01 -13.18
C SER A 244 9.36 -10.88 -14.51
N GLU A 245 10.69 -10.77 -14.46
CA GLU A 245 11.56 -10.55 -15.63
C GLU A 245 11.30 -11.54 -16.76
N GLY A 246 11.02 -11.04 -17.96
CA GLY A 246 10.76 -11.85 -19.15
C GLY A 246 9.42 -12.60 -19.17
N VAL A 247 8.57 -12.45 -18.14
CA VAL A 247 7.26 -13.12 -18.03
C VAL A 247 6.11 -12.13 -18.18
N ASN A 248 6.16 -11.01 -17.48
CA ASN A 248 5.14 -9.96 -17.52
C ASN A 248 5.74 -8.55 -17.65
N GLY A 249 7.06 -8.44 -17.78
CA GLY A 249 7.76 -7.17 -17.91
C GLY A 249 9.26 -7.32 -17.91
N PHE A 250 9.93 -6.16 -17.92
CA PHE A 250 11.36 -6.02 -17.75
C PHE A 250 11.69 -5.09 -16.59
N LEU A 251 12.74 -5.44 -15.85
CA LEU A 251 13.31 -4.64 -14.77
C LEU A 251 14.67 -4.04 -15.22
N ALA A 252 14.82 -2.74 -15.09
CA ALA A 252 16.02 -2.01 -15.48
C ALA A 252 16.60 -1.22 -14.30
N ARG A 253 17.88 -0.98 -14.27
CA ARG A 253 18.58 -0.23 -13.21
C ARG A 253 18.94 1.19 -13.61
N THR A 254 19.15 1.42 -14.92
CA THR A 254 19.51 2.73 -15.47
C THR A 254 18.45 3.23 -16.47
N ASP A 255 18.57 4.49 -16.86
CA ASP A 255 17.68 5.10 -17.85
C ASP A 255 17.90 4.50 -19.24
N GLU A 256 19.16 4.18 -19.58
CA GLU A 256 19.55 3.51 -20.82
C GLU A 256 18.96 2.10 -20.90
N GLU A 257 19.02 1.35 -19.80
CA GLU A 257 18.41 0.01 -19.72
C GLU A 257 16.88 0.06 -19.88
N LEU A 258 16.20 1.09 -19.34
CA LEU A 258 14.76 1.29 -19.55
C LEU A 258 14.46 1.56 -21.02
N ALA A 259 15.23 2.45 -21.67
CA ALA A 259 15.07 2.72 -23.09
C ALA A 259 15.34 1.49 -23.96
N ASP A 260 16.37 0.70 -23.64
CA ASP A 260 16.66 -0.55 -24.32
C ASP A 260 15.58 -1.60 -24.14
N ALA A 261 15.03 -1.72 -22.95
CA ALA A 261 13.93 -2.64 -22.64
C ALA A 261 12.70 -2.33 -23.49
N LEU A 262 12.34 -1.05 -23.66
CA LEU A 262 11.22 -0.63 -24.51
C LEU A 262 11.41 -1.02 -25.99
N ARG A 263 12.65 -1.07 -26.49
CA ARG A 263 12.95 -1.51 -27.86
C ARG A 263 12.90 -3.03 -28.08
N ARG A 264 12.85 -3.80 -26.99
CA ARG A 264 12.94 -5.27 -27.00
C ARG A 264 11.67 -5.95 -26.50
N ILE A 265 10.51 -5.26 -26.53
CA ILE A 265 9.25 -5.87 -26.11
C ILE A 265 8.99 -7.11 -26.96
N PRO A 266 8.81 -8.28 -26.35
CA PRO A 266 8.56 -9.51 -27.12
C PRO A 266 7.16 -9.51 -27.71
N ASP A 267 6.92 -10.44 -28.61
CA ASP A 267 5.57 -10.88 -28.89
C ASP A 267 5.07 -11.69 -27.69
N TYR A 268 4.04 -11.20 -27.00
CA TYR A 268 3.52 -11.79 -25.76
C TYR A 268 2.01 -12.01 -25.83
N ASP A 269 1.54 -13.02 -25.11
CA ASP A 269 0.12 -13.24 -24.88
C ASP A 269 -0.40 -12.40 -23.70
N PRO A 270 -1.31 -11.43 -23.92
CA PRO A 270 -1.85 -10.60 -22.86
C PRO A 270 -2.61 -11.40 -21.78
N PHE A 271 -3.21 -12.52 -22.14
CA PHE A 271 -3.90 -13.37 -21.17
C PHE A 271 -2.92 -14.14 -20.28
N ALA A 272 -1.79 -14.58 -20.82
CA ALA A 272 -0.72 -15.18 -20.04
C ALA A 272 -0.08 -14.16 -19.08
N VAL A 273 0.17 -12.93 -19.53
CA VAL A 273 0.64 -11.82 -18.69
C VAL A 273 -0.34 -11.56 -17.54
N ALA A 274 -1.63 -11.40 -17.85
CA ALA A 274 -2.67 -11.17 -16.85
C ALA A 274 -2.82 -12.33 -15.86
N GLY A 275 -2.61 -13.57 -16.29
CA GLY A 275 -2.63 -14.76 -15.43
C GLY A 275 -1.65 -14.66 -14.25
N THR A 276 -0.56 -13.91 -14.41
CA THR A 276 0.42 -13.67 -13.34
C THR A 276 -0.09 -12.72 -12.25
N ALA A 277 -1.18 -11.97 -12.52
CA ALA A 277 -1.75 -10.99 -11.59
C ALA A 277 -2.64 -11.60 -10.51
N ALA A 278 -3.00 -12.88 -10.58
CA ALA A 278 -3.87 -13.52 -9.57
C ALA A 278 -3.34 -13.34 -8.12
N ARG A 279 -2.02 -13.26 -7.97
CA ARG A 279 -1.35 -13.02 -6.69
C ARG A 279 -1.59 -11.61 -6.12
N PHE A 280 -2.09 -10.68 -6.91
CA PHE A 280 -2.34 -9.28 -6.53
C PHE A 280 -3.83 -9.00 -6.28
N SER A 281 -4.71 -10.01 -6.26
CA SER A 281 -6.15 -9.79 -6.14
C SER A 281 -6.55 -9.19 -4.78
N VAL A 282 -7.64 -8.44 -4.77
CA VAL A 282 -8.25 -7.89 -3.55
C VAL A 282 -8.63 -9.02 -2.59
N GLU A 283 -9.11 -10.16 -3.10
CA GLU A 283 -9.50 -11.31 -2.30
C GLU A 283 -8.31 -11.90 -1.54
N ARG A 284 -7.16 -12.01 -2.22
CA ARG A 284 -5.91 -12.47 -1.58
C ARG A 284 -5.44 -11.52 -0.50
N HIS A 285 -5.49 -10.20 -0.78
CA HIS A 285 -5.18 -9.18 0.22
C HIS A 285 -6.08 -9.29 1.45
N ARG A 286 -7.41 -9.38 1.26
CA ARG A 286 -8.40 -9.52 2.33
C ARG A 286 -8.18 -10.79 3.16
N THR A 287 -7.97 -11.92 2.48
CA THR A 287 -7.68 -13.20 3.14
C THR A 287 -6.40 -13.11 3.99
N GLY A 288 -5.34 -12.49 3.46
CA GLY A 288 -4.09 -12.26 4.19
C GLY A 288 -4.30 -11.41 5.44
N MET A 289 -5.02 -10.30 5.33
CA MET A 289 -5.34 -9.44 6.48
C MET A 289 -6.20 -10.15 7.52
N ALA A 290 -7.19 -10.93 7.09
CA ALA A 290 -8.04 -11.71 8.00
C ALA A 290 -7.22 -12.75 8.78
N ALA A 291 -6.28 -13.44 8.12
CA ALA A 291 -5.38 -14.41 8.78
C ALA A 291 -4.45 -13.73 9.81
N ILE A 292 -3.92 -12.54 9.47
CA ILE A 292 -3.09 -11.75 10.39
C ILE A 292 -3.90 -11.38 11.64
N TRP A 293 -5.11 -10.86 11.47
CA TRP A 293 -5.98 -10.50 12.59
C TRP A 293 -6.39 -11.71 13.43
N ALA A 294 -6.71 -12.85 12.79
CA ALA A 294 -7.03 -14.08 13.50
C ALA A 294 -5.87 -14.51 14.41
N THR A 295 -4.64 -14.49 13.89
CA THR A 295 -3.42 -14.81 14.66
C THR A 295 -3.22 -13.87 15.85
N VAL A 296 -3.40 -12.56 15.64
CA VAL A 296 -3.25 -11.54 16.69
C VAL A 296 -4.29 -11.73 17.79
N LEU A 297 -5.56 -11.94 17.43
CA LEU A 297 -6.65 -12.12 18.39
C LEU A 297 -6.50 -13.43 19.17
N GLU A 298 -6.07 -14.51 18.53
CA GLU A 298 -5.81 -15.79 19.21
C GLU A 298 -4.66 -15.67 20.19
N ALA A 299 -3.55 -15.08 19.79
CA ALA A 299 -2.41 -14.88 20.70
C ALA A 299 -2.80 -14.06 21.93
N ARG A 300 -3.68 -13.09 21.76
CA ARG A 300 -4.18 -12.30 22.88
C ARG A 300 -5.08 -13.10 23.82
N ARG A 301 -6.03 -13.87 23.26
CA ARG A 301 -6.91 -14.75 24.07
C ARG A 301 -6.09 -15.72 24.93
N ARG A 302 -5.04 -16.31 24.36
CA ARG A 302 -4.13 -17.21 25.10
C ARG A 302 -3.42 -16.51 26.25
N ARG A 303 -2.96 -15.27 26.08
CA ARG A 303 -2.31 -14.47 27.16
C ARG A 303 -3.29 -14.16 28.29
N THR A 304 -4.54 -13.77 27.95
CA THR A 304 -5.57 -13.47 28.98
C THR A 304 -5.94 -14.70 29.76
N ASN A 305 -6.12 -15.86 29.12
CA ASN A 305 -6.43 -17.11 29.80
C ASN A 305 -5.28 -17.59 30.70
N ALA A 306 -4.03 -17.42 30.29
CA ALA A 306 -2.87 -17.75 31.10
C ALA A 306 -2.74 -16.88 32.38
N GLN A 307 -3.16 -15.61 32.30
CA GLN A 307 -3.17 -14.69 33.45
C GLN A 307 -4.34 -14.97 34.42
N SER A 308 -5.49 -15.42 33.92
CA SER A 308 -6.66 -15.74 34.75
C SER A 308 -6.58 -17.13 35.39
N GLY A 309 -5.90 -18.09 34.76
CA GLY A 309 -5.71 -19.45 35.28
C GLY A 309 -4.68 -19.58 36.41
N GLY A 310 -3.91 -18.51 36.71
CA GLY A 310 -2.91 -18.49 37.79
C GLY A 310 -3.43 -18.10 39.16
N ILE A 311 -4.71 -17.79 39.32
CA ILE A 311 -5.34 -17.51 40.63
C ILE A 311 -6.06 -18.77 41.11
N GLY A 312 -5.27 -19.79 41.48
CA GLY A 312 -5.80 -20.90 42.28
C GLY A 312 -6.10 -20.40 43.70
N PRO A 313 -7.10 -21.00 44.40
CA PRO A 313 -7.42 -20.58 45.75
C PRO A 313 -6.21 -20.79 46.65
N ARG A 314 -5.73 -19.72 47.28
CA ARG A 314 -4.80 -19.86 48.42
C ARG A 314 -5.60 -20.48 49.56
N SER A 315 -5.31 -21.75 49.78
CA SER A 315 -5.73 -22.48 50.98
C SER A 315 -5.07 -21.94 52.25
#